data_a5149398322d3062938b40911c2531d2
#
_entry.id   a5149398322d3062938b40911c2531d2
#
_cell.length_a   1.000
_cell.length_b   1.000
_cell.length_c   1.000
_cell.angle_alpha   90.00
_cell.angle_beta   90.00
_cell.angle_gamma   90.00
#
_symmetry.space_group_name_H-M   'P 1'
#
loop_
_entity.id
_entity.type
_entity.pdbx_description
1 polymer ?
#
loop_
_entity_poly.entity_id
_entity_poly.type
_entity_poly.pdbx_seq_one_letter_code
_entity_poly.pdbx_strand_id
1 'polypeptide(L)'
;MKEKMMRIIVTVMLTLLLCSLTLLAGAASKNDWKNTAGCYVWTESSQYNNGVLNIKPLGDDKYLYELKVLRGSEEEDSAEDFVTAGVFEINEDGDGIAEVDYQNNDTVELRFVLKDKSITAYQDGPLPLDVQGEY
;
A
#
# COMPACT_ATOMS: atom_id res chain seq x y z
N MET A 1 1.86 -30.46 42.67
CA MET A 1 0.86 -30.36 41.59
C MET A 1 0.41 -28.93 41.31
N LYS A 2 0.07 -28.14 42.29
CA LYS A 2 -0.36 -26.74 42.13
C LYS A 2 0.71 -25.83 41.48
N GLU A 3 1.97 -25.95 41.88
CA GLU A 3 3.08 -25.14 41.34
C GLU A 3 3.38 -25.43 39.84
N LYS A 4 3.31 -26.71 39.43
CA LYS A 4 3.52 -27.07 38.01
C LYS A 4 2.39 -26.56 37.14
N MET A 5 1.15 -26.63 37.61
CA MET A 5 -0.02 -26.15 36.89
C MET A 5 -0.01 -24.61 36.75
N MET A 6 0.40 -23.90 37.80
CA MET A 6 0.54 -22.45 37.81
C MET A 6 1.64 -21.97 36.84
N ARG A 7 2.76 -22.67 36.76
CA ARG A 7 3.84 -22.38 35.81
C ARG A 7 3.40 -22.56 34.35
N ILE A 8 2.63 -23.61 34.05
CA ILE A 8 2.09 -23.86 32.73
C ILE A 8 1.09 -22.76 32.32
N ILE A 9 0.20 -22.35 33.22
CA ILE A 9 -0.79 -21.29 32.97
C ILE A 9 -0.09 -19.95 32.71
N VAL A 10 0.93 -19.61 33.50
CA VAL A 10 1.69 -18.36 33.29
C VAL A 10 2.47 -18.38 31.99
N THR A 11 3.04 -19.52 31.59
CA THR A 11 3.77 -19.64 30.31
C THR A 11 2.82 -19.54 29.14
N VAL A 12 1.63 -20.15 29.19
CA VAL A 12 0.64 -20.07 28.13
C VAL A 12 0.06 -18.65 28.02
N MET A 13 -0.19 -17.97 29.13
CA MET A 13 -0.63 -16.57 29.12
C MET A 13 0.44 -15.62 28.55
N LEU A 14 1.71 -15.85 28.89
CA LEU A 14 2.81 -15.02 28.40
C LEU A 14 3.03 -15.21 26.88
N THR A 15 2.89 -16.44 26.38
CA THR A 15 2.97 -16.72 24.92
C THR A 15 1.78 -16.14 24.16
N LEU A 16 0.57 -16.19 24.71
CA LEU A 16 -0.60 -15.56 24.12
C LEU A 16 -0.49 -14.03 24.11
N LEU A 17 0.07 -13.42 25.13
CA LEU A 17 0.32 -11.99 25.21
C LEU A 17 1.39 -11.53 24.20
N LEU A 18 2.45 -12.32 24.02
CA LEU A 18 3.48 -12.05 23.00
C LEU A 18 2.95 -12.24 21.58
N CYS A 19 2.10 -13.21 21.33
CA CYS A 19 1.45 -13.38 20.02
C CYS A 19 0.47 -12.23 19.69
N SER A 20 -0.23 -11.67 20.68
CA SER A 20 -1.12 -10.52 20.45
C SER A 20 -0.34 -9.23 20.21
N LEU A 21 0.85 -9.08 20.77
CA LEU A 21 1.74 -7.94 20.50
C LEU A 21 2.38 -8.00 19.12
N THR A 22 2.62 -9.20 18.57
CA THR A 22 3.18 -9.34 17.21
C THR A 22 2.13 -9.14 16.11
N LEU A 23 0.85 -9.33 16.39
CA LEU A 23 -0.26 -9.02 15.46
C LEU A 23 -0.56 -7.51 15.34
N LEU A 24 -0.15 -6.70 16.32
CA LEU A 24 -0.28 -5.24 16.29
C LEU A 24 0.90 -4.53 15.59
N ALA A 25 1.99 -5.24 15.27
CA ALA A 25 3.23 -4.66 14.74
C ALA A 25 3.25 -4.49 13.21
N GLY A 26 2.14 -4.61 12.47
CA GLY A 26 2.13 -4.64 11.02
C GLY A 26 1.25 -3.63 10.29
N ALA A 27 0.27 -2.98 10.94
CA ALA A 27 -0.60 -2.02 10.30
C ALA A 27 -0.07 -0.59 10.48
N ALA A 28 0.10 0.15 9.39
CA ALA A 28 0.40 1.57 9.45
C ALA A 28 -0.75 2.33 10.13
N SER A 29 -0.42 3.34 10.90
CA SER A 29 -1.41 4.27 11.46
C SER A 29 -1.58 5.49 10.56
N LYS A 30 -2.67 6.24 10.76
CA LYS A 30 -2.87 7.53 10.08
C LYS A 30 -1.71 8.51 10.31
N ASN A 31 -1.05 8.44 11.45
CA ASN A 31 0.10 9.28 11.76
C ASN A 31 1.35 8.91 10.94
N ASP A 32 1.51 7.65 10.56
CA ASP A 32 2.65 7.20 9.76
C ASP A 32 2.62 7.83 8.37
N TRP A 33 1.43 8.08 7.83
CA TRP A 33 1.23 8.73 6.55
C TRP A 33 1.65 10.21 6.50
N LYS A 34 1.71 10.89 7.64
CA LYS A 34 2.07 12.33 7.69
C LYS A 34 3.47 12.64 7.16
N ASN A 35 4.35 11.67 7.15
CA ASN A 35 5.73 11.81 6.69
C ASN A 35 5.99 11.15 5.33
N THR A 36 4.94 10.83 4.57
CA THR A 36 5.03 10.11 3.29
C THR A 36 5.06 11.01 2.06
N ALA A 37 5.02 12.34 2.24
CA ALA A 37 5.14 13.25 1.10
C ALA A 37 6.43 12.99 0.34
N GLY A 38 6.32 12.78 -0.97
CA GLY A 38 7.50 12.53 -1.80
C GLY A 38 7.21 11.76 -3.07
N CYS A 39 8.27 11.31 -3.68
CA CYS A 39 8.30 10.54 -4.91
C CYS A 39 8.83 9.14 -4.60
N TYR A 40 8.02 8.16 -4.93
CA TYR A 40 8.32 6.73 -4.77
C TYR A 40 8.48 6.11 -6.14
N VAL A 41 9.51 5.30 -6.32
CA VAL A 41 9.79 4.61 -7.59
C VAL A 41 9.61 3.12 -7.38
N TRP A 42 8.96 2.48 -8.31
CA TRP A 42 8.74 1.03 -8.27
C TRP A 42 10.06 0.28 -8.12
N THR A 43 10.12 -0.64 -7.15
CA THR A 43 11.36 -1.30 -6.73
C THR A 43 11.96 -2.20 -7.81
N GLU A 44 11.12 -2.76 -8.68
CA GLU A 44 11.54 -3.62 -9.80
C GLU A 44 11.63 -2.88 -11.15
N SER A 45 11.92 -1.59 -11.10
CA SER A 45 11.99 -0.76 -12.31
C SER A 45 13.02 -1.23 -13.33
N SER A 46 12.62 -1.21 -14.59
CA SER A 46 13.47 -1.44 -15.76
C SER A 46 13.17 -0.41 -16.84
N GLN A 47 13.89 -0.47 -17.96
CA GLN A 47 13.67 0.44 -19.08
C GLN A 47 12.23 0.37 -19.63
N TYR A 48 11.65 -0.83 -19.67
CA TYR A 48 10.31 -1.07 -20.25
C TYR A 48 9.21 -1.19 -19.20
N ASN A 49 9.57 -1.37 -17.94
CA ASN A 49 8.62 -1.53 -16.85
C ASN A 49 9.05 -0.68 -15.67
N ASN A 50 8.33 0.38 -15.40
CA ASN A 50 8.58 1.22 -14.24
C ASN A 50 7.31 1.90 -13.76
N GLY A 51 7.37 2.45 -12.57
CA GLY A 51 6.28 3.20 -11.99
C GLY A 51 6.81 4.26 -11.04
N VAL A 52 6.11 5.38 -11.00
CA VAL A 52 6.40 6.50 -10.10
C VAL A 52 5.11 6.91 -9.42
N LEU A 53 5.14 6.95 -8.10
CA LEU A 53 4.04 7.41 -7.25
C LEU A 53 4.48 8.69 -6.52
N ASN A 54 3.82 9.80 -6.82
CA ASN A 54 4.01 11.05 -6.11
C ASN A 54 2.88 11.25 -5.10
N ILE A 55 3.21 11.63 -3.88
CA ILE A 55 2.25 11.86 -2.80
C ILE A 55 2.46 13.23 -2.17
N LYS A 56 1.35 13.94 -1.97
CA LYS A 56 1.31 15.25 -1.31
C LYS A 56 0.16 15.29 -0.29
N PRO A 57 0.43 15.63 0.98
CA PRO A 57 -0.63 15.75 1.97
C PRO A 57 -1.54 16.94 1.68
N LEU A 58 -2.84 16.75 1.88
CA LEU A 58 -3.87 17.79 1.75
C LEU A 58 -4.44 18.21 3.11
N GLY A 59 -4.15 17.48 4.18
CA GLY A 59 -4.77 17.61 5.50
C GLY A 59 -5.98 16.68 5.68
N ASP A 60 -6.45 16.54 6.92
CA ASP A 60 -7.61 15.70 7.28
C ASP A 60 -7.52 14.24 6.79
N ASP A 61 -6.32 13.64 6.92
CA ASP A 61 -6.02 12.27 6.47
C ASP A 61 -6.25 12.04 4.96
N LYS A 62 -6.20 13.12 4.17
CA LYS A 62 -6.31 13.10 2.70
C LYS A 62 -4.98 13.43 2.04
N TYR A 63 -4.73 12.76 0.94
CA TYR A 63 -3.49 12.90 0.18
C TYR A 63 -3.79 12.96 -1.30
N LEU A 64 -3.14 13.90 -1.97
CA LEU A 64 -3.09 13.93 -3.44
C LEU A 64 -2.07 12.88 -3.91
N TYR A 65 -2.43 12.10 -4.91
CA TYR A 65 -1.50 11.19 -5.58
C TYR A 65 -1.48 11.41 -7.09
N GLU A 66 -0.34 11.14 -7.67
CA GLU A 66 -0.15 10.95 -9.09
C GLU A 66 0.66 9.66 -9.27
N LEU A 67 0.08 8.70 -9.98
CA LEU A 67 0.68 7.40 -10.26
C LEU A 67 0.87 7.28 -11.76
N LYS A 68 2.12 7.18 -12.18
CA LYS A 68 2.50 6.97 -13.59
C LYS A 68 3.18 5.63 -13.72
N VAL A 69 2.72 4.79 -14.61
CA VAL A 69 3.34 3.50 -14.93
C VAL A 69 3.69 3.42 -16.40
N LEU A 70 4.78 2.73 -16.68
CA LEU A 70 5.22 2.33 -18.00
C LEU A 70 5.27 0.81 -18.03
N ARG A 71 4.63 0.20 -19.02
CA ARG A 71 4.64 -1.25 -19.23
C ARG A 71 4.94 -1.56 -20.66
N GLY A 72 5.89 -2.46 -20.89
CA GLY A 72 6.31 -2.83 -22.21
C GLY A 72 7.15 -4.09 -22.25
N SER A 73 7.71 -4.33 -23.43
CA SER A 73 8.51 -5.51 -23.72
C SER A 73 9.78 -5.11 -24.47
N GLU A 74 10.90 -5.65 -24.04
CA GLU A 74 12.18 -5.52 -24.74
C GLU A 74 12.13 -6.16 -26.15
N GLU A 75 11.38 -7.26 -26.27
CA GLU A 75 11.24 -7.97 -27.55
C GLU A 75 10.50 -7.12 -28.60
N GLU A 76 9.55 -6.31 -28.18
CA GLU A 76 8.77 -5.43 -29.04
C GLU A 76 9.39 -4.04 -29.19
N ASP A 77 10.42 -3.73 -28.40
CA ASP A 77 11.03 -2.40 -28.29
C ASP A 77 9.97 -1.29 -28.12
N SER A 78 8.95 -1.57 -27.33
CA SER A 78 7.81 -0.71 -27.12
C SER A 78 7.33 -0.74 -25.68
N ALA A 79 6.80 0.38 -25.22
CA ALA A 79 6.15 0.50 -23.94
C ALA A 79 4.97 1.46 -24.03
N GLU A 80 3.92 1.17 -23.26
CA GLU A 80 2.77 2.04 -23.08
C GLU A 80 2.82 2.70 -21.72
N ASP A 81 2.30 3.91 -21.61
CA ASP A 81 2.19 4.63 -20.37
C ASP A 81 0.74 4.83 -19.93
N PHE A 82 0.54 4.90 -18.64
CA PHE A 82 -0.74 5.23 -18.03
C PHE A 82 -0.51 6.13 -16.82
N VAL A 83 -1.31 7.17 -16.72
CA VAL A 83 -1.27 8.11 -15.59
C VAL A 83 -2.64 8.18 -14.94
N THR A 84 -2.68 8.02 -13.63
CA THR A 84 -3.86 8.31 -12.83
C THR A 84 -3.48 9.23 -11.68
N ALA A 85 -4.37 10.17 -11.37
CA ALA A 85 -4.18 11.12 -10.29
C ALA A 85 -5.50 11.38 -9.60
N GLY A 86 -5.45 11.67 -8.32
CA GLY A 86 -6.63 11.93 -7.52
C GLY A 86 -6.29 12.11 -6.06
N VAL A 87 -7.28 11.89 -5.22
CA VAL A 87 -7.16 11.97 -3.77
C VAL A 87 -7.44 10.60 -3.19
N PHE A 88 -6.60 10.17 -2.26
CA PHE A 88 -6.90 9.02 -1.41
C PHE A 88 -7.07 9.47 0.05
N GLU A 89 -7.86 8.72 0.77
CA GLU A 89 -8.14 8.93 2.19
C GLU A 89 -7.68 7.70 2.99
N ILE A 90 -7.11 7.93 4.18
CA ILE A 90 -6.65 6.84 5.03
C ILE A 90 -7.85 6.28 5.79
N ASN A 91 -8.10 4.98 5.60
CA ASN A 91 -9.18 4.26 6.28
C ASN A 91 -8.81 3.86 7.72
N GLU A 92 -9.72 3.15 8.40
CA GLU A 92 -9.52 2.69 9.77
C GLU A 92 -8.39 1.66 9.90
N ASP A 93 -8.11 0.91 8.84
CA ASP A 93 -7.03 -0.09 8.80
C ASP A 93 -5.64 0.53 8.56
N GLY A 94 -5.59 1.85 8.28
CA GLY A 94 -4.36 2.57 7.98
C GLY A 94 -3.94 2.50 6.51
N ASP A 95 -4.81 2.03 5.62
CA ASP A 95 -4.58 1.98 4.19
C ASP A 95 -5.13 3.23 3.49
N GLY A 96 -4.45 3.69 2.46
CA GLY A 96 -4.94 4.74 1.58
C GLY A 96 -5.88 4.17 0.52
N ILE A 97 -7.09 4.71 0.42
CA ILE A 97 -8.10 4.27 -0.53
C ILE A 97 -8.43 5.39 -1.51
N ALA A 98 -8.30 5.10 -2.80
CA ALA A 98 -8.70 5.99 -3.89
C ALA A 98 -9.64 5.26 -4.85
N GLU A 99 -10.56 5.99 -5.44
CA GLU A 99 -11.44 5.50 -6.50
C GLU A 99 -11.02 6.13 -7.83
N VAL A 100 -10.83 5.30 -8.83
CA VAL A 100 -10.53 5.72 -10.20
C VAL A 100 -11.70 5.41 -11.09
N ASP A 101 -12.34 6.44 -11.62
CA ASP A 101 -13.38 6.28 -12.64
C ASP A 101 -12.71 6.01 -13.99
N TYR A 102 -12.95 4.85 -14.52
CA TYR A 102 -12.41 4.43 -15.80
C TYR A 102 -13.51 3.82 -16.67
N GLN A 103 -13.60 4.25 -17.88
CA GLN A 103 -14.54 3.84 -18.95
C GLN A 103 -15.90 3.27 -18.52
N ASN A 104 -16.99 3.78 -19.06
CA ASN A 104 -18.37 3.29 -18.86
C ASN A 104 -18.90 3.35 -17.43
N ASN A 105 -18.38 4.25 -16.57
CA ASN A 105 -18.70 4.37 -15.14
C ASN A 105 -18.26 3.17 -14.26
N ASP A 106 -17.34 2.36 -14.74
CA ASP A 106 -16.70 1.37 -13.86
C ASP A 106 -15.71 2.09 -12.94
N THR A 107 -15.88 1.89 -11.64
CA THR A 107 -14.97 2.43 -10.62
C THR A 107 -13.99 1.35 -10.22
N VAL A 108 -12.71 1.65 -10.30
CA VAL A 108 -11.62 0.79 -9.82
C VAL A 108 -11.07 1.36 -8.52
N GLU A 109 -11.04 0.55 -7.47
CA GLU A 109 -10.42 0.94 -6.22
C GLU A 109 -8.90 0.73 -6.27
N LEU A 110 -8.15 1.76 -5.91
CA LEU A 110 -6.74 1.67 -5.61
C LEU A 110 -6.54 1.67 -4.10
N ARG A 111 -5.75 0.73 -3.61
CA ARG A 111 -5.37 0.65 -2.21
C ARG A 111 -3.86 0.79 -2.07
N PHE A 112 -3.44 1.75 -1.27
CA PHE A 112 -2.05 2.01 -0.94
C PHE A 112 -1.76 1.54 0.48
N VAL A 113 -0.82 0.62 0.62
CA VAL A 113 -0.39 0.05 1.90
C VAL A 113 1.00 0.54 2.23
N LEU A 114 1.13 1.31 3.32
CA LEU A 114 2.41 1.82 3.79
C LEU A 114 3.12 0.75 4.64
N LYS A 115 4.37 0.46 4.27
CA LYS A 115 5.27 -0.41 5.04
C LYS A 115 6.62 0.26 5.17
N ASP A 116 7.02 0.62 6.40
CA ASP A 116 8.28 1.30 6.67
C ASP A 116 8.49 2.52 5.76
N LYS A 117 9.25 2.36 4.70
CA LYS A 117 9.59 3.42 3.75
C LYS A 117 9.09 3.15 2.33
N SER A 118 8.32 2.10 2.13
CA SER A 118 7.75 1.74 0.83
C SER A 118 6.23 1.79 0.87
N ILE A 119 5.63 1.93 -0.31
CA ILE A 119 4.18 1.91 -0.50
C ILE A 119 3.86 0.85 -1.53
N THR A 120 3.04 -0.12 -1.14
CA THR A 120 2.52 -1.12 -2.07
C THR A 120 1.17 -0.66 -2.59
N ALA A 121 1.04 -0.58 -3.91
CA ALA A 121 -0.22 -0.29 -4.59
C ALA A 121 -0.91 -1.59 -5.02
N TYR A 122 -2.20 -1.67 -4.76
CA TYR A 122 -3.09 -2.73 -5.22
C TYR A 122 -4.22 -2.12 -6.03
N GLN A 123 -4.71 -2.82 -7.03
CA GLN A 123 -5.90 -2.44 -7.78
C GLN A 123 -6.98 -3.52 -7.69
N ASP A 124 -8.20 -3.10 -7.48
CA ASP A 124 -9.39 -3.95 -7.53
C ASP A 124 -10.21 -3.58 -8.77
N GLY A 125 -9.93 -4.30 -9.83
CA GLY A 125 -10.56 -4.11 -11.13
C GLY A 125 -9.59 -3.77 -12.26
N PRO A 126 -10.08 -3.75 -13.50
CA PRO A 126 -9.24 -3.53 -14.68
C PRO A 126 -8.92 -2.04 -14.86
N LEU A 127 -7.64 -1.75 -15.08
CA LEU A 127 -7.11 -0.47 -15.57
C LEU A 127 -6.42 -0.70 -16.92
N PRO A 128 -6.12 0.36 -17.70
CA PRO A 128 -5.39 0.22 -18.97
C PRO A 128 -4.07 -0.51 -18.84
N LEU A 129 -3.36 -0.25 -17.75
CA LEU A 129 -2.12 -0.92 -17.38
C LEU A 129 -2.16 -1.34 -15.90
N ASP A 130 -1.47 -2.41 -15.57
CA ASP A 130 -1.32 -2.86 -14.19
C ASP A 130 -0.45 -1.86 -13.41
N VAL A 131 -1.02 -1.30 -12.34
CA VAL A 131 -0.34 -0.35 -11.46
C VAL A 131 0.17 -0.98 -10.18
N GLN A 132 -0.11 -2.26 -9.96
CA GLN A 132 0.27 -2.96 -8.74
C GLN A 132 1.79 -3.08 -8.62
N GLY A 133 2.30 -2.91 -7.43
CA GLY A 133 3.71 -3.04 -7.13
C GLY A 133 4.13 -2.31 -5.87
N GLU A 134 5.37 -2.49 -5.51
CA GLU A 134 6.02 -1.82 -4.37
C GLU A 134 6.83 -0.62 -4.88
N TYR A 135 6.49 0.54 -4.36
CA TYR A 135 7.07 1.84 -4.68
C TYR A 135 7.91 2.39 -3.54
#